data_b91db6e88aa59d7c11b5a97eb7910e96
#
_entry.id   b91db6e88aa59d7c11b5a97eb7910e96
#
_cell.length_a   1.000
_cell.length_b   1.000
_cell.length_c   1.000
_cell.angle_alpha   90.00
_cell.angle_beta   90.00
_cell.angle_gamma   90.00
#
_symmetry.space_group_name_H-M   'P 1'
#
loop_
_entity.id
_entity.type
_entity.pdbx_description
1 polymer ?
#
loop_
_entity_poly.entity_id
_entity_poly.type
_entity_poly.pdbx_seq_one_letter_code
_entity_poly.pdbx_strand_id
1 'polypeptide(L)'
;MICYILYALGYSKNKGGISMNNDTKVNKLKSFNLKMGFLHLIQGILMLGFALGFEKIRLFKMPIWSYFLKFDVNQMKLVTESNQLGEVPYGILVSAFLLLSAIAHFIIVSPKGFRKYKEDIVLGINKFRWYEYSISSSLMIFLISLLFGVYDIGALIAIVLLNAAMNFFGLLMEEINQYKEKIDWKPFIFGSIAGIGPWIIIFIYAFGNSDPSKIPWFVYWIVSSYFVFFNLFPINMFLQYKKIGKWKDYLYGERNYIILSLIAKSVLAWLVFAGVMQP
;
A
#
# COMPACT_ATOMS: atom_id res chain seq x y z
N MET A 1 -7.35 -16.96 -30.43
CA MET A 1 -6.57 -16.73 -31.66
C MET A 1 -7.14 -15.58 -32.49
N ILE A 2 -8.44 -15.52 -32.77
CA ILE A 2 -9.07 -14.42 -33.55
C ILE A 2 -8.96 -13.04 -32.87
N CYS A 3 -9.07 -12.95 -31.54
CA CYS A 3 -8.85 -11.71 -30.79
C CYS A 3 -7.41 -11.14 -30.91
N TYR A 4 -6.40 -12.00 -31.04
CA TYR A 4 -5.01 -11.59 -31.22
C TYR A 4 -4.75 -11.02 -32.62
N ILE A 5 -5.45 -11.52 -33.63
CA ILE A 5 -5.31 -11.05 -35.04
C ILE A 5 -6.01 -9.69 -35.21
N LEU A 6 -7.18 -9.49 -34.59
CA LEU A 6 -7.88 -8.20 -34.59
C LEU A 6 -7.11 -7.13 -33.80
N TYR A 7 -6.40 -7.54 -32.74
CA TYR A 7 -5.48 -6.70 -31.98
C TYR A 7 -4.30 -6.21 -32.83
N ALA A 8 -3.70 -7.09 -33.64
CA ALA A 8 -2.57 -6.75 -34.51
C ALA A 8 -2.96 -5.82 -35.69
N LEU A 9 -4.19 -5.95 -36.19
CA LEU A 9 -4.69 -5.12 -37.31
C LEU A 9 -5.24 -3.75 -36.87
N GLY A 10 -5.79 -3.65 -35.66
CA GLY A 10 -6.25 -2.36 -35.08
C GLY A 10 -5.14 -1.49 -34.55
N TYR A 11 -4.03 -2.10 -34.12
CA TYR A 11 -2.87 -1.40 -33.55
C TYR A 11 -2.03 -0.64 -34.61
N SER A 12 -2.22 -0.97 -35.89
CA SER A 12 -1.49 -0.34 -37.00
C SER A 12 -1.95 1.09 -37.32
N LYS A 13 -3.12 1.53 -36.86
CA LYS A 13 -3.72 2.81 -37.31
C LYS A 13 -3.42 4.03 -36.40
N ASN A 14 -2.81 3.84 -35.22
CA ASN A 14 -2.47 4.97 -34.33
C ASN A 14 -1.04 4.92 -33.78
N LYS A 15 -0.06 4.54 -34.60
CA LYS A 15 1.35 4.93 -34.38
C LYS A 15 1.56 6.39 -34.81
N GLY A 16 0.67 7.27 -34.41
CA GLY A 16 0.98 8.70 -34.31
C GLY A 16 2.05 8.84 -33.23
N GLY A 17 3.23 9.32 -33.62
CA GLY A 17 4.39 9.42 -32.76
C GLY A 17 4.02 10.03 -31.40
N ILE A 18 4.54 9.42 -30.34
CA ILE A 18 4.50 9.99 -28.98
C ILE A 18 5.01 11.42 -29.17
N SER A 19 4.15 12.42 -28.95
CA SER A 19 4.54 13.83 -29.09
C SER A 19 5.84 14.02 -28.28
N MET A 20 6.84 14.71 -28.85
CA MET A 20 8.12 15.02 -28.15
C MET A 20 7.90 15.55 -26.72
N ASN A 21 6.77 16.19 -26.49
CA ASN A 21 6.33 16.67 -25.18
C ASN A 21 6.05 15.51 -24.17
N ASN A 22 5.47 14.38 -24.63
CA ASN A 22 5.21 13.24 -23.75
C ASN A 22 6.49 12.48 -23.39
N ASP A 23 7.43 12.34 -24.28
CA ASP A 23 8.74 11.73 -24.00
C ASP A 23 9.51 12.52 -22.94
N THR A 24 9.50 13.84 -23.04
CA THR A 24 10.11 14.72 -22.04
C THR A 24 9.44 14.55 -20.68
N LYS A 25 8.11 14.45 -20.61
CA LYS A 25 7.38 14.25 -19.36
C LYS A 25 7.69 12.89 -18.73
N VAL A 26 7.73 11.82 -19.53
CA VAL A 26 8.05 10.47 -19.04
C VAL A 26 9.50 10.39 -18.52
N ASN A 27 10.45 11.03 -19.20
CA ASN A 27 11.83 11.13 -18.73
C ASN A 27 11.95 11.92 -17.43
N LYS A 28 11.13 12.97 -17.23
CA LYS A 28 11.02 13.67 -15.93
C LYS A 28 10.50 12.74 -14.85
N LEU A 29 9.52 11.86 -15.12
CA LEU A 29 9.05 10.83 -14.19
C LEU A 29 10.14 9.81 -13.85
N LYS A 30 11.00 9.43 -14.80
CA LYS A 30 12.17 8.58 -14.53
C LYS A 30 13.10 9.21 -13.50
N SER A 31 13.50 10.47 -13.73
CA SER A 31 14.35 11.21 -12.80
C SER A 31 13.66 11.39 -11.44
N PHE A 32 12.34 11.59 -11.44
CA PHE A 32 11.57 11.71 -10.22
C PHE A 32 11.52 10.40 -9.44
N ASN A 33 11.26 9.26 -10.10
CA ASN A 33 11.33 7.94 -9.49
C ASN A 33 12.71 7.66 -8.88
N LEU A 34 13.80 8.04 -9.59
CA LEU A 34 15.15 7.87 -9.07
C LEU A 34 15.37 8.63 -7.75
N LYS A 35 14.94 9.90 -7.70
CA LYS A 35 15.04 10.73 -6.49
C LYS A 35 14.23 10.14 -5.33
N MET A 36 13.01 9.69 -5.61
CA MET A 36 12.14 9.07 -4.59
C MET A 36 12.71 7.74 -4.12
N GLY A 37 13.30 6.95 -5.02
CA GLY A 37 14.03 5.72 -4.67
C GLY A 37 15.16 5.98 -3.66
N PHE A 38 15.97 7.00 -3.90
CA PHE A 38 17.02 7.40 -2.94
C PHE A 38 16.45 7.90 -1.61
N LEU A 39 15.36 8.68 -1.62
CA LEU A 39 14.73 9.14 -0.40
C LEU A 39 14.18 7.98 0.44
N HIS A 40 13.52 7.02 -0.20
CA HIS A 40 13.06 5.80 0.48
C HIS A 40 14.24 4.96 1.01
N LEU A 41 15.31 4.82 0.22
CA LEU A 41 16.50 4.09 0.62
C LEU A 41 17.16 4.69 1.86
N ILE A 42 17.40 6.01 1.84
CA ILE A 42 18.02 6.72 2.98
C ILE A 42 17.16 6.56 4.24
N GLN A 43 15.84 6.79 4.14
CA GLN A 43 14.94 6.61 5.27
C GLN A 43 14.91 5.15 5.74
N GLY A 44 14.84 4.18 4.82
CA GLY A 44 14.84 2.75 5.15
C GLY A 44 16.11 2.32 5.88
N ILE A 45 17.28 2.79 5.42
CA ILE A 45 18.57 2.50 6.08
C ILE A 45 18.63 3.16 7.46
N LEU A 46 18.19 4.42 7.59
CA LEU A 46 18.14 5.11 8.88
C LEU A 46 17.22 4.38 9.87
N MET A 47 16.03 3.99 9.45
CA MET A 47 15.10 3.23 10.28
C MET A 47 15.65 1.86 10.67
N LEU A 48 16.34 1.18 9.75
CA LEU A 48 17.00 -0.08 10.06
C LEU A 48 18.14 0.13 11.08
N GLY A 49 18.94 1.17 10.89
CA GLY A 49 19.99 1.55 11.84
C GLY A 49 19.43 1.83 13.24
N PHE A 50 18.32 2.55 13.33
CA PHE A 50 17.64 2.80 14.60
C PHE A 50 17.07 1.51 15.21
N ALA A 51 16.44 0.65 14.39
CA ALA A 51 15.87 -0.61 14.83
C ALA A 51 16.92 -1.57 15.41
N LEU A 52 18.15 -1.52 14.91
CA LEU A 52 19.24 -2.37 15.38
C LEU A 52 20.06 -1.70 16.50
N GLY A 53 20.25 -0.37 16.45
CA GLY A 53 21.11 0.39 17.35
C GLY A 53 20.46 0.81 18.66
N PHE A 54 19.15 1.11 18.66
CA PHE A 54 18.45 1.51 19.89
C PHE A 54 17.79 0.30 20.54
N GLU A 55 18.18 -0.03 21.75
CA GLU A 55 17.69 -1.18 22.50
C GLU A 55 16.15 -1.17 22.65
N LYS A 56 15.57 -0.03 22.99
CA LYS A 56 14.11 0.14 23.14
C LYS A 56 13.36 -0.24 21.87
N ILE A 57 13.88 0.12 20.69
CA ILE A 57 13.26 -0.21 19.40
C ILE A 57 13.51 -1.68 19.03
N ARG A 58 14.74 -2.18 19.29
CA ARG A 58 15.11 -3.57 19.03
C ARG A 58 14.28 -4.56 19.84
N LEU A 59 13.96 -4.22 21.08
CA LEU A 59 13.15 -5.02 21.99
C LEU A 59 11.64 -4.84 21.76
N PHE A 60 11.22 -3.83 20.98
CA PHE A 60 9.82 -3.61 20.68
C PHE A 60 9.34 -4.63 19.65
N LYS A 61 8.69 -5.66 20.17
CA LYS A 61 8.12 -6.76 19.39
C LYS A 61 6.65 -6.88 19.68
N MET A 62 5.88 -7.28 18.68
CA MET A 62 4.45 -7.51 18.78
C MET A 62 4.16 -9.00 18.69
N PRO A 63 3.36 -9.58 19.63
CA PRO A 63 3.02 -10.99 19.61
C PRO A 63 2.03 -11.30 18.50
N ILE A 64 2.09 -12.52 17.96
CA ILE A 64 1.08 -13.07 17.07
C ILE A 64 0.49 -14.30 17.75
N TRP A 65 -0.83 -14.36 17.77
CA TRP A 65 -1.60 -15.39 18.43
C TRP A 65 -2.50 -16.13 17.45
N SER A 66 -2.76 -17.41 17.71
CA SER A 66 -3.90 -18.14 17.17
C SER A 66 -4.87 -18.46 18.28
N TYR A 67 -6.16 -18.43 17.95
CA TYR A 67 -7.24 -18.78 18.88
C TYR A 67 -8.01 -19.96 18.31
N PHE A 68 -8.28 -20.96 19.13
CA PHE A 68 -9.02 -22.16 18.72
C PHE A 68 -9.90 -22.66 19.84
N LEU A 69 -10.91 -23.46 19.50
CA LEU A 69 -11.80 -24.08 20.46
C LEU A 69 -11.21 -25.41 20.90
N LYS A 70 -11.18 -25.64 22.24
CA LYS A 70 -10.79 -26.88 22.85
C LYS A 70 -11.92 -27.35 23.76
N PHE A 71 -12.20 -28.64 23.78
CA PHE A 71 -13.16 -29.21 24.70
C PHE A 71 -12.53 -29.38 26.06
N ASP A 72 -13.05 -28.67 27.07
CA ASP A 72 -12.66 -28.87 28.49
C ASP A 72 -13.52 -29.96 29.10
N VAL A 73 -12.88 -31.08 29.39
CA VAL A 73 -13.54 -32.27 29.96
C VAL A 73 -14.09 -31.99 31.35
N ASN A 74 -13.45 -31.14 32.14
CA ASN A 74 -13.89 -30.82 33.50
C ASN A 74 -15.13 -29.94 33.53
N GLN A 75 -15.21 -28.99 32.57
CA GLN A 75 -16.34 -28.06 32.44
C GLN A 75 -17.41 -28.57 31.47
N MET A 76 -17.14 -29.68 30.77
CA MET A 76 -18.02 -30.26 29.73
C MET A 76 -18.48 -29.22 28.67
N LYS A 77 -17.59 -28.31 28.29
CA LYS A 77 -17.88 -27.25 27.30
C LYS A 77 -16.67 -26.92 26.43
N LEU A 78 -16.95 -26.28 25.29
CA LEU A 78 -15.91 -25.69 24.45
C LEU A 78 -15.40 -24.39 25.09
N VAL A 79 -14.08 -24.28 25.26
CA VAL A 79 -13.39 -23.09 25.76
C VAL A 79 -12.44 -22.57 24.67
N THR A 80 -12.26 -21.27 24.63
CA THR A 80 -11.26 -20.67 23.75
C THR A 80 -9.88 -20.84 24.37
N GLU A 81 -8.97 -21.44 23.62
CA GLU A 81 -7.55 -21.53 23.97
C GLU A 81 -6.73 -20.68 23.02
N SER A 82 -5.67 -20.03 23.51
CA SER A 82 -4.77 -19.22 22.72
C SER A 82 -3.39 -19.84 22.67
N ASN A 83 -2.74 -19.73 21.52
CA ASN A 83 -1.36 -20.16 21.32
C ASN A 83 -0.55 -19.02 20.70
N GLN A 84 0.54 -18.63 21.36
CA GLN A 84 1.45 -17.64 20.80
C GLN A 84 2.31 -18.30 19.72
N LEU A 85 2.16 -17.84 18.48
CA LEU A 85 2.90 -18.34 17.32
C LEU A 85 4.30 -17.75 17.21
N GLY A 86 4.50 -16.55 17.72
CA GLY A 86 5.79 -15.87 17.69
C GLY A 86 5.67 -14.38 17.96
N GLU A 87 6.75 -13.67 17.69
CA GLU A 87 6.87 -12.22 17.84
C GLU A 87 7.40 -11.56 16.59
N VAL A 88 6.87 -10.40 16.26
CA VAL A 88 7.25 -9.60 15.09
C VAL A 88 8.21 -8.50 15.50
N PRO A 89 9.43 -8.44 14.94
CA PRO A 89 10.38 -7.37 15.20
C PRO A 89 9.94 -6.09 14.49
N TYR A 90 9.15 -5.28 15.20
CA TYR A 90 8.37 -4.19 14.61
C TYR A 90 9.23 -3.17 13.84
N GLY A 91 10.32 -2.68 14.46
CA GLY A 91 11.20 -1.68 13.85
C GLY A 91 11.87 -2.15 12.55
N ILE A 92 12.22 -3.44 12.46
CA ILE A 92 12.81 -4.03 11.24
C ILE A 92 11.77 -4.03 10.11
N LEU A 93 10.52 -4.39 10.40
CA LEU A 93 9.46 -4.42 9.38
C LEU A 93 9.04 -3.02 8.93
N VAL A 94 9.14 -2.01 9.80
CA VAL A 94 8.96 -0.60 9.41
C VAL A 94 10.03 -0.19 8.40
N SER A 95 11.29 -0.57 8.60
CA SER A 95 12.33 -0.30 7.60
C SER A 95 12.08 -1.06 6.29
N ALA A 96 11.55 -2.29 6.37
CA ALA A 96 11.35 -3.15 5.22
C ALA A 96 10.39 -2.55 4.19
N PHE A 97 9.25 -1.94 4.58
CA PHE A 97 8.34 -1.36 3.59
C PHE A 97 8.93 -0.14 2.88
N LEU A 98 9.81 0.63 3.54
CA LEU A 98 10.56 1.72 2.89
C LEU A 98 11.58 1.18 1.89
N LEU A 99 12.33 0.15 2.27
CA LEU A 99 13.31 -0.50 1.40
C LEU A 99 12.64 -1.20 0.20
N LEU A 100 11.48 -1.82 0.38
CA LEU A 100 10.68 -2.38 -0.71
C LEU A 100 10.32 -1.31 -1.75
N SER A 101 9.89 -0.13 -1.29
CA SER A 101 9.58 0.99 -2.19
C SER A 101 10.82 1.52 -2.90
N ALA A 102 11.96 1.62 -2.20
CA ALA A 102 13.23 1.99 -2.83
C ALA A 102 13.61 1.01 -3.95
N ILE A 103 13.52 -0.29 -3.69
CA ILE A 103 13.80 -1.36 -4.67
C ILE A 103 12.87 -1.21 -5.88
N ALA A 104 11.57 -1.01 -5.67
CA ALA A 104 10.61 -0.85 -6.76
C ALA A 104 10.94 0.37 -7.63
N HIS A 105 11.28 1.51 -7.02
CA HIS A 105 11.71 2.69 -7.75
C HIS A 105 12.99 2.44 -8.57
N PHE A 106 13.97 1.72 -8.03
CA PHE A 106 15.19 1.36 -8.78
C PHE A 106 14.92 0.36 -9.90
N ILE A 107 13.98 -0.58 -9.71
CA ILE A 107 13.52 -1.47 -10.79
C ILE A 107 12.92 -0.63 -11.93
N ILE A 108 12.04 0.33 -11.63
CA ILE A 108 11.40 1.20 -12.63
C ILE A 108 12.44 2.00 -13.43
N VAL A 109 13.50 2.51 -12.80
CA VAL A 109 14.51 3.34 -13.50
C VAL A 109 15.60 2.52 -14.18
N SER A 110 15.70 1.21 -13.93
CA SER A 110 16.62 0.31 -14.61
C SER A 110 16.37 0.26 -16.13
N PRO A 111 17.35 -0.08 -16.97
CA PRO A 111 17.16 -0.07 -18.42
C PRO A 111 15.97 -0.90 -18.92
N LYS A 112 15.81 -2.12 -18.40
CA LYS A 112 14.70 -3.03 -18.75
C LYS A 112 13.38 -2.56 -18.13
N GLY A 113 13.40 -2.16 -16.85
CA GLY A 113 12.23 -1.68 -16.12
C GLY A 113 11.67 -0.40 -16.74
N PHE A 114 12.53 0.57 -17.07
CA PHE A 114 12.07 1.84 -17.65
C PHE A 114 11.45 1.67 -19.04
N ARG A 115 11.97 0.78 -19.86
CA ARG A 115 11.34 0.46 -21.14
C ARG A 115 9.92 -0.04 -20.95
N LYS A 116 9.72 -1.02 -20.05
CA LYS A 116 8.41 -1.58 -19.74
C LYS A 116 7.47 -0.55 -19.10
N TYR A 117 7.99 0.22 -18.15
CA TYR A 117 7.26 1.33 -17.52
C TYR A 117 6.76 2.34 -18.56
N LYS A 118 7.63 2.75 -19.51
CA LYS A 118 7.26 3.68 -20.58
C LYS A 118 6.16 3.11 -21.48
N GLU A 119 6.26 1.83 -21.86
CA GLU A 119 5.23 1.13 -22.64
C GLU A 119 3.87 1.15 -21.93
N ASP A 120 3.84 0.80 -20.64
CA ASP A 120 2.63 0.72 -19.85
C ASP A 120 2.01 2.11 -19.58
N ILE A 121 2.82 3.11 -19.23
CA ILE A 121 2.37 4.48 -18.93
C ILE A 121 1.70 5.15 -20.13
N VAL A 122 2.17 4.89 -21.36
CA VAL A 122 1.54 5.40 -22.59
C VAL A 122 0.13 4.84 -22.77
N LEU A 123 -0.11 3.63 -22.27
CA LEU A 123 -1.44 2.99 -22.27
C LEU A 123 -2.30 3.41 -21.07
N GLY A 124 -1.80 4.25 -20.17
CA GLY A 124 -2.51 4.66 -18.96
C GLY A 124 -2.51 3.59 -17.87
N ILE A 125 -1.48 2.75 -17.81
CA ILE A 125 -1.32 1.68 -16.83
C ILE A 125 0.01 1.80 -16.12
N ASN A 126 0.06 1.48 -14.83
CA ASN A 126 1.32 1.29 -14.11
C ASN A 126 1.30 -0.02 -13.30
N LYS A 127 1.68 -1.12 -13.94
CA LYS A 127 1.73 -2.44 -13.29
C LYS A 127 2.71 -2.48 -12.12
N PHE A 128 3.88 -1.84 -12.25
CA PHE A 128 4.88 -1.79 -11.18
C PHE A 128 4.34 -1.20 -9.89
N ARG A 129 3.57 -0.11 -9.99
CA ARG A 129 2.92 0.53 -8.85
C ARG A 129 1.99 -0.42 -8.12
N TRP A 130 1.11 -1.12 -8.83
CA TRP A 130 0.11 -1.97 -8.22
C TRP A 130 0.72 -3.20 -7.56
N TYR A 131 1.72 -3.83 -8.17
CA TYR A 131 2.47 -4.93 -7.54
C TYR A 131 3.25 -4.45 -6.31
N GLU A 132 3.93 -3.32 -6.39
CA GLU A 132 4.63 -2.74 -5.25
C GLU A 132 3.67 -2.42 -4.11
N TYR A 133 2.53 -1.76 -4.41
CA TYR A 133 1.54 -1.42 -3.39
C TYR A 133 0.89 -2.65 -2.78
N SER A 134 0.61 -3.70 -3.54
CA SER A 134 0.05 -4.93 -2.99
C SER A 134 0.92 -5.55 -1.91
N ILE A 135 2.24 -5.37 -1.97
CA ILE A 135 3.19 -5.88 -0.98
C ILE A 135 3.44 -4.82 0.11
N SER A 136 3.88 -3.61 -0.28
CA SER A 136 4.33 -2.61 0.69
C SER A 136 3.19 -2.04 1.53
N SER A 137 2.02 -1.75 0.93
CA SER A 137 0.87 -1.27 1.70
C SER A 137 0.23 -2.37 2.55
N SER A 138 0.33 -3.63 2.12
CA SER A 138 -0.12 -4.77 2.95
C SER A 138 0.78 -4.95 4.17
N LEU A 139 2.09 -4.76 4.04
CA LEU A 139 2.99 -4.72 5.18
C LEU A 139 2.69 -3.52 6.09
N MET A 140 2.36 -2.36 5.51
CA MET A 140 1.97 -1.18 6.29
C MET A 140 0.69 -1.42 7.10
N ILE A 141 -0.38 -1.91 6.48
CA ILE A 141 -1.66 -2.14 7.18
C ILE A 141 -1.54 -3.26 8.22
N PHE A 142 -0.72 -4.28 7.97
CA PHE A 142 -0.35 -5.30 8.94
C PHE A 142 0.28 -4.67 10.20
N LEU A 143 1.28 -3.81 10.03
CA LEU A 143 1.94 -3.12 11.13
C LEU A 143 0.99 -2.18 11.87
N ILE A 144 0.14 -1.45 11.16
CA ILE A 144 -0.90 -0.61 11.76
C ILE A 144 -1.84 -1.48 12.60
N SER A 145 -2.28 -2.62 12.09
CA SER A 145 -3.18 -3.52 12.81
C SER A 145 -2.58 -4.03 14.12
N LEU A 146 -1.29 -4.39 14.11
CA LEU A 146 -0.57 -4.78 15.33
C LEU A 146 -0.53 -3.67 16.38
N LEU A 147 -0.32 -2.40 15.97
CA LEU A 147 -0.35 -1.25 16.90
C LEU A 147 -1.69 -1.08 17.60
N PHE A 148 -2.77 -1.45 16.93
CA PHE A 148 -4.12 -1.36 17.49
C PHE A 148 -4.60 -2.65 18.16
N GLY A 149 -3.68 -3.60 18.42
CA GLY A 149 -3.97 -4.81 19.19
C GLY A 149 -4.58 -5.95 18.38
N VAL A 150 -4.57 -5.89 17.06
CA VAL A 150 -4.97 -7.03 16.22
C VAL A 150 -3.81 -8.02 16.19
N TYR A 151 -3.82 -8.98 17.10
CA TYR A 151 -2.77 -9.99 17.21
C TYR A 151 -3.19 -11.37 16.68
N ASP A 152 -4.46 -11.56 16.39
CA ASP A 152 -4.97 -12.81 15.80
C ASP A 152 -4.46 -13.01 14.39
N ILE A 153 -3.79 -14.15 14.15
CA ILE A 153 -3.20 -14.47 12.84
C ILE A 153 -4.25 -14.56 11.73
N GLY A 154 -5.45 -15.07 12.04
CA GLY A 154 -6.53 -15.17 11.07
C GLY A 154 -7.00 -13.79 10.60
N ALA A 155 -7.22 -12.87 11.55
CA ALA A 155 -7.56 -11.49 11.25
C ALA A 155 -6.44 -10.78 10.46
N LEU A 156 -5.17 -10.96 10.85
CA LEU A 156 -4.02 -10.39 10.16
C LEU A 156 -3.89 -10.88 8.72
N ILE A 157 -4.07 -12.18 8.48
CA ILE A 157 -4.08 -12.75 7.12
C ILE A 157 -5.22 -12.14 6.29
N ALA A 158 -6.43 -12.06 6.84
CA ALA A 158 -7.58 -11.47 6.15
C ALA A 158 -7.32 -10.00 5.78
N ILE A 159 -6.77 -9.20 6.69
CA ILE A 159 -6.39 -7.79 6.48
C ILE A 159 -5.40 -7.67 5.32
N VAL A 160 -4.33 -8.47 5.33
CA VAL A 160 -3.28 -8.45 4.29
C VAL A 160 -3.86 -8.84 2.93
N LEU A 161 -4.66 -9.90 2.87
CA LEU A 161 -5.26 -10.36 1.61
C LEU A 161 -6.29 -9.37 1.06
N LEU A 162 -7.12 -8.77 1.90
CA LEU A 162 -8.08 -7.74 1.49
C LEU A 162 -7.37 -6.50 0.95
N ASN A 163 -6.29 -6.06 1.62
CA ASN A 163 -5.51 -4.93 1.14
C ASN A 163 -4.78 -5.23 -0.18
N ALA A 164 -4.22 -6.43 -0.33
CA ALA A 164 -3.62 -6.85 -1.60
C ALA A 164 -4.67 -6.91 -2.72
N ALA A 165 -5.86 -7.49 -2.45
CA ALA A 165 -6.98 -7.54 -3.40
C ALA A 165 -7.43 -6.13 -3.82
N MET A 166 -7.53 -5.18 -2.88
CA MET A 166 -7.83 -3.77 -3.19
C MET A 166 -6.84 -3.20 -4.22
N ASN A 167 -5.54 -3.46 -4.05
CA ASN A 167 -4.52 -2.99 -4.99
C ASN A 167 -4.64 -3.67 -6.37
N PHE A 168 -4.94 -4.97 -6.41
CA PHE A 168 -5.18 -5.67 -7.68
C PHE A 168 -6.47 -5.20 -8.38
N PHE A 169 -7.51 -4.82 -7.65
CA PHE A 169 -8.65 -4.12 -8.24
C PHE A 169 -8.26 -2.76 -8.83
N GLY A 170 -7.28 -2.07 -8.24
CA GLY A 170 -6.69 -0.86 -8.81
C GLY A 170 -5.99 -1.13 -10.14
N LEU A 171 -5.19 -2.21 -10.24
CA LEU A 171 -4.60 -2.67 -11.50
C LEU A 171 -5.69 -3.00 -12.52
N LEU A 172 -6.69 -3.77 -12.11
CA LEU A 172 -7.80 -4.18 -12.98
C LEU A 172 -8.59 -2.97 -13.48
N MET A 173 -8.76 -1.92 -12.67
CA MET A 173 -9.35 -0.65 -13.07
C MET A 173 -8.60 -0.01 -14.24
N GLU A 174 -7.27 -0.02 -14.21
CA GLU A 174 -6.46 0.49 -15.31
C GLU A 174 -6.51 -0.44 -16.53
N GLU A 175 -6.38 -1.75 -16.36
CA GLU A 175 -6.35 -2.70 -17.49
C GLU A 175 -7.69 -2.78 -18.24
N ILE A 176 -8.82 -2.79 -17.54
CA ILE A 176 -10.14 -2.90 -18.19
C ILE A 176 -10.49 -1.59 -18.93
N ASN A 177 -10.14 -0.45 -18.37
CA ASN A 177 -10.59 0.84 -18.89
C ASN A 177 -9.73 1.42 -20.00
N GLN A 178 -8.54 0.83 -20.31
CA GLN A 178 -7.67 1.34 -21.37
C GLN A 178 -8.32 1.30 -22.77
N TYR A 179 -9.29 0.38 -23.00
CA TYR A 179 -9.95 0.17 -24.27
C TYR A 179 -11.44 0.53 -24.26
N LYS A 180 -11.97 1.04 -23.15
CA LYS A 180 -13.40 1.37 -23.02
C LYS A 180 -13.66 2.85 -23.28
N GLU A 181 -14.64 3.15 -24.11
CA GLU A 181 -15.14 4.52 -24.29
C GLU A 181 -15.83 5.04 -23.01
N LYS A 182 -16.61 4.15 -22.35
CA LYS A 182 -17.25 4.45 -21.07
C LYS A 182 -16.53 3.72 -19.94
N ILE A 183 -16.17 4.46 -18.90
CA ILE A 183 -15.45 3.93 -17.75
C ILE A 183 -16.29 2.90 -17.01
N ASP A 184 -15.72 1.71 -16.81
CA ASP A 184 -16.27 0.67 -15.95
C ASP A 184 -15.78 0.87 -14.52
N TRP A 185 -16.66 1.30 -13.64
CA TRP A 185 -16.36 1.59 -12.24
C TRP A 185 -16.39 0.35 -11.33
N LYS A 186 -16.77 -0.82 -11.83
CA LYS A 186 -16.86 -2.05 -11.01
C LYS A 186 -15.57 -2.38 -10.28
N PRO A 187 -14.38 -2.36 -10.93
CA PRO A 187 -13.15 -2.64 -10.20
C PRO A 187 -12.89 -1.64 -9.08
N PHE A 188 -13.17 -0.35 -9.30
CA PHE A 188 -13.05 0.67 -8.27
C PHE A 188 -13.96 0.42 -7.07
N ILE A 189 -15.22 0.06 -7.33
CA ILE A 189 -16.21 -0.24 -6.27
C ILE A 189 -15.77 -1.48 -5.48
N PHE A 190 -15.39 -2.57 -6.15
CA PHE A 190 -14.97 -3.80 -5.50
C PHE A 190 -13.66 -3.60 -4.71
N GLY A 191 -12.72 -2.83 -5.28
CA GLY A 191 -11.51 -2.43 -4.57
C GLY A 191 -11.80 -1.59 -3.32
N SER A 192 -12.75 -0.67 -3.39
CA SER A 192 -13.18 0.13 -2.23
C SER A 192 -13.80 -0.74 -1.13
N ILE A 193 -14.64 -1.71 -1.50
CA ILE A 193 -15.22 -2.67 -0.55
C ILE A 193 -14.11 -3.49 0.14
N ALA A 194 -13.17 -4.03 -0.64
CA ALA A 194 -12.03 -4.76 -0.10
C ALA A 194 -11.17 -3.88 0.82
N GLY A 195 -10.95 -2.62 0.45
CA GLY A 195 -10.13 -1.68 1.21
C GLY A 195 -10.74 -1.19 2.52
N ILE A 196 -12.08 -1.18 2.62
CA ILE A 196 -12.78 -0.81 3.88
C ILE A 196 -12.63 -1.91 4.94
N GLY A 197 -12.57 -3.18 4.55
CA GLY A 197 -12.50 -4.33 5.48
C GLY A 197 -11.41 -4.20 6.53
N PRO A 198 -10.14 -4.00 6.19
CA PRO A 198 -9.06 -3.77 7.15
C PRO A 198 -9.34 -2.65 8.14
N TRP A 199 -9.91 -1.53 7.68
CA TRP A 199 -10.20 -0.38 8.54
C TRP A 199 -11.34 -0.66 9.52
N ILE A 200 -12.36 -1.41 9.13
CA ILE A 200 -13.42 -1.85 10.05
C ILE A 200 -12.81 -2.65 11.19
N ILE A 201 -11.93 -3.61 10.87
CA ILE A 201 -11.26 -4.43 11.90
C ILE A 201 -10.41 -3.54 12.81
N ILE A 202 -9.57 -2.67 12.26
CA ILE A 202 -8.72 -1.77 13.03
C ILE A 202 -9.56 -0.89 13.97
N PHE A 203 -10.66 -0.32 13.49
CA PHE A 203 -11.53 0.54 14.32
C PHE A 203 -12.23 -0.24 15.43
N ILE A 204 -12.65 -1.48 15.18
CA ILE A 204 -13.21 -2.34 16.23
C ILE A 204 -12.19 -2.56 17.35
N TYR A 205 -10.94 -2.86 17.01
CA TYR A 205 -9.90 -3.08 18.01
C TYR A 205 -9.43 -1.77 18.66
N ALA A 206 -9.33 -0.69 17.91
CA ALA A 206 -8.88 0.60 18.45
C ALA A 206 -9.89 1.22 19.41
N PHE A 207 -11.20 1.02 19.18
CA PHE A 207 -12.25 1.77 19.91
C PHE A 207 -13.33 0.88 20.53
N GLY A 208 -13.39 -0.41 20.19
CA GLY A 208 -14.51 -1.29 20.57
C GLY A 208 -14.66 -1.56 22.07
N ASN A 209 -13.55 -1.63 22.81
CA ASN A 209 -13.53 -1.97 24.26
C ASN A 209 -12.69 -1.02 25.10
N SER A 210 -12.19 0.07 24.53
CA SER A 210 -11.32 1.00 25.25
C SER A 210 -12.14 2.12 25.91
N ASP A 211 -11.75 2.51 27.09
CA ASP A 211 -12.17 3.77 27.69
C ASP A 211 -11.48 4.90 26.90
N PRO A 212 -12.23 5.73 26.17
CA PRO A 212 -11.64 6.79 25.34
C PRO A 212 -10.73 7.73 26.13
N SER A 213 -10.97 7.91 27.42
CA SER A 213 -10.17 8.78 28.30
C SER A 213 -8.77 8.22 28.57
N LYS A 214 -8.57 6.92 28.39
CA LYS A 214 -7.29 6.21 28.61
C LYS A 214 -6.47 6.04 27.36
N ILE A 215 -7.03 6.35 26.18
CA ILE A 215 -6.29 6.26 24.93
C ILE A 215 -5.38 7.49 24.80
N PRO A 216 -4.06 7.32 24.67
CA PRO A 216 -3.16 8.44 24.49
C PRO A 216 -3.54 9.27 23.26
N TRP A 217 -3.48 10.60 23.38
CA TRP A 217 -3.89 11.52 22.31
C TRP A 217 -3.17 11.26 20.97
N PHE A 218 -1.93 10.82 20.99
CA PHE A 218 -1.17 10.55 19.78
C PHE A 218 -1.72 9.36 18.96
N VAL A 219 -2.39 8.39 19.61
CA VAL A 219 -3.03 7.25 18.93
C VAL A 219 -4.12 7.73 17.96
N TYR A 220 -4.91 8.72 18.38
CA TYR A 220 -5.92 9.33 17.49
C TYR A 220 -5.30 9.98 16.26
N TRP A 221 -4.15 10.65 16.42
CA TRP A 221 -3.43 11.24 15.30
C TRP A 221 -2.83 10.18 14.37
N ILE A 222 -2.34 9.09 14.93
CA ILE A 222 -1.84 7.96 14.14
C ILE A 222 -2.97 7.39 13.28
N VAL A 223 -4.09 6.98 13.89
CA VAL A 223 -5.24 6.42 13.15
C VAL A 223 -5.73 7.36 12.08
N SER A 224 -5.98 8.63 12.46
CA SER A 224 -6.53 9.63 11.56
C SER A 224 -5.60 9.91 10.38
N SER A 225 -4.30 10.08 10.64
CA SER A 225 -3.30 10.30 9.58
C SER A 225 -3.25 9.13 8.60
N TYR A 226 -3.24 7.90 9.10
CA TYR A 226 -3.17 6.72 8.26
C TYR A 226 -4.43 6.53 7.44
N PHE A 227 -5.61 6.70 8.07
CA PHE A 227 -6.88 6.64 7.37
C PHE A 227 -6.94 7.67 6.24
N VAL A 228 -6.53 8.90 6.50
CA VAL A 228 -6.48 9.97 5.49
C VAL A 228 -5.52 9.59 4.36
N PHE A 229 -4.27 9.23 4.67
CA PHE A 229 -3.29 8.92 3.64
C PHE A 229 -3.71 7.73 2.77
N PHE A 230 -4.26 6.66 3.35
CA PHE A 230 -4.75 5.52 2.56
C PHE A 230 -5.89 5.92 1.61
N ASN A 231 -6.78 6.81 2.06
CA ASN A 231 -7.91 7.25 1.24
C ASN A 231 -7.51 8.26 0.13
N LEU A 232 -6.36 8.93 0.25
CA LEU A 232 -5.88 9.81 -0.82
C LEU A 232 -5.54 9.06 -2.12
N PHE A 233 -5.17 7.77 -2.05
CA PHE A 233 -4.88 6.97 -3.24
C PHE A 233 -6.12 6.69 -4.10
N PRO A 234 -7.24 6.17 -3.58
CA PRO A 234 -8.46 6.02 -4.36
C PRO A 234 -9.05 7.38 -4.79
N ILE A 235 -8.90 8.44 -3.99
CA ILE A 235 -9.29 9.79 -4.41
C ILE A 235 -8.48 10.25 -5.63
N ASN A 236 -7.15 10.05 -5.64
CA ASN A 236 -6.31 10.36 -6.80
C ASN A 236 -6.75 9.58 -8.05
N MET A 237 -7.09 8.29 -7.91
CA MET A 237 -7.64 7.48 -9.00
C MET A 237 -8.99 8.03 -9.49
N PHE A 238 -9.91 8.33 -8.57
CA PHE A 238 -11.21 8.89 -8.92
C PHE A 238 -11.09 10.20 -9.71
N LEU A 239 -10.24 11.12 -9.25
CA LEU A 239 -9.98 12.40 -9.93
C LEU A 239 -9.38 12.18 -11.33
N GLN A 240 -8.50 11.19 -11.48
CA GLN A 240 -7.85 10.83 -12.75
C GLN A 240 -8.87 10.27 -13.77
N TYR A 241 -9.73 9.34 -13.35
CA TYR A 241 -10.76 8.78 -14.22
C TYR A 241 -11.90 9.77 -14.53
N LYS A 242 -12.23 10.65 -13.59
CA LYS A 242 -13.16 11.76 -13.84
C LYS A 242 -12.54 12.92 -14.61
N LYS A 243 -11.23 12.89 -14.89
CA LYS A 243 -10.48 13.93 -15.61
C LYS A 243 -10.67 15.34 -15.04
N ILE A 244 -10.68 15.47 -13.71
CA ILE A 244 -10.93 16.75 -13.01
C ILE A 244 -9.64 17.59 -13.01
N GLY A 245 -9.71 18.82 -13.51
CA GLY A 245 -8.62 19.79 -13.45
C GLY A 245 -7.33 19.27 -14.09
N LYS A 246 -6.23 19.25 -13.34
CA LYS A 246 -4.92 18.77 -13.79
C LYS A 246 -4.86 17.24 -13.98
N TRP A 247 -5.76 16.49 -13.38
CA TRP A 247 -5.86 15.02 -13.53
C TRP A 247 -6.38 14.57 -14.91
N LYS A 248 -6.70 15.52 -15.83
CA LYS A 248 -6.89 15.22 -17.25
C LYS A 248 -5.63 14.61 -17.88
N ASP A 249 -4.44 15.00 -17.38
CA ASP A 249 -3.17 14.40 -17.76
C ASP A 249 -2.87 13.20 -16.86
N TYR A 250 -2.83 11.99 -17.43
CA TYR A 250 -2.51 10.76 -16.71
C TYR A 250 -1.18 10.87 -15.97
N LEU A 251 -0.17 11.49 -16.57
CA LEU A 251 1.16 11.65 -15.98
C LEU A 251 1.15 12.54 -14.74
N TYR A 252 0.19 13.46 -14.63
CA TYR A 252 -0.01 14.23 -13.40
C TYR A 252 -0.52 13.35 -12.26
N GLY A 253 -1.52 12.51 -12.53
CA GLY A 253 -2.02 11.53 -11.54
C GLY A 253 -0.93 10.54 -11.12
N GLU A 254 -0.13 10.07 -12.07
CA GLU A 254 1.01 9.18 -11.83
C GLU A 254 2.05 9.82 -10.90
N ARG A 255 2.42 11.07 -11.15
CA ARG A 255 3.32 11.83 -10.26
C ARG A 255 2.75 11.95 -8.84
N ASN A 256 1.44 12.17 -8.72
CA ASN A 256 0.79 12.28 -7.41
C ASN A 256 0.83 10.95 -6.65
N TYR A 257 0.66 9.80 -7.30
CA TYR A 257 0.85 8.50 -6.65
C TYR A 257 2.25 8.33 -6.06
N ILE A 258 3.29 8.76 -6.79
CA ILE A 258 4.67 8.72 -6.30
C ILE A 258 4.85 9.62 -5.06
N ILE A 259 4.30 10.83 -5.08
CA ILE A 259 4.35 11.78 -3.95
C ILE A 259 3.58 11.21 -2.75
N LEU A 260 2.36 10.73 -2.96
CA LEU A 260 1.53 10.16 -1.90
C LEU A 260 2.21 8.95 -1.26
N SER A 261 2.84 8.09 -2.06
CA SER A 261 3.60 6.94 -1.57
C SER A 261 4.74 7.38 -0.64
N LEU A 262 5.54 8.36 -1.07
CA LEU A 262 6.63 8.87 -0.24
C LEU A 262 6.11 9.46 1.07
N ILE A 263 5.14 10.36 1.00
CA ILE A 263 4.61 11.06 2.19
C ILE A 263 3.98 10.06 3.15
N ALA A 264 3.08 9.22 2.68
CA ALA A 264 2.38 8.24 3.52
C ALA A 264 3.35 7.30 4.24
N LYS A 265 4.33 6.75 3.50
CA LYS A 265 5.31 5.83 4.06
C LYS A 265 6.29 6.52 5.01
N SER A 266 6.71 7.74 4.69
CA SER A 266 7.57 8.53 5.58
C SER A 266 6.85 8.89 6.88
N VAL A 267 5.63 9.42 6.79
CA VAL A 267 4.85 9.78 7.99
C VAL A 267 4.60 8.55 8.85
N LEU A 268 4.21 7.41 8.24
CA LEU A 268 4.02 6.16 8.99
C LEU A 268 5.29 5.75 9.73
N ALA A 269 6.42 5.68 9.02
CA ALA A 269 7.69 5.26 9.62
C ALA A 269 8.06 6.14 10.80
N TRP A 270 8.04 7.45 10.63
CA TRP A 270 8.43 8.41 11.67
C TRP A 270 7.47 8.44 12.86
N LEU A 271 6.15 8.37 12.64
CA LEU A 271 5.17 8.32 13.73
C LEU A 271 5.32 7.06 14.58
N VAL A 272 5.59 5.92 13.94
CA VAL A 272 5.83 4.67 14.66
C VAL A 272 7.08 4.78 15.52
N PHE A 273 8.19 5.23 14.94
CA PHE A 273 9.43 5.39 15.71
C PHE A 273 9.28 6.40 16.84
N ALA A 274 8.63 7.53 16.58
CA ALA A 274 8.34 8.51 17.63
C ALA A 274 7.46 7.92 18.74
N GLY A 275 6.44 7.12 18.39
CA GLY A 275 5.57 6.45 19.37
C GLY A 275 6.30 5.44 20.24
N VAL A 276 7.17 4.61 19.64
CA VAL A 276 7.97 3.62 20.38
C VAL A 276 9.02 4.29 21.28
N MET A 277 9.53 5.46 20.91
CA MET A 277 10.53 6.20 21.68
C MET A 277 9.96 7.01 22.83
N GLN A 278 8.65 7.14 22.92
CA GLN A 278 8.01 7.82 24.06
C GLN A 278 8.25 7.06 25.39
N PRO A 279 8.40 7.78 26.53
CA PRO A 279 8.65 7.19 27.85
C PRO A 279 7.50 6.29 28.31
#